data_e17cddba6e91b492c4785a66627176a6
#
_entry.id   e17cddba6e91b492c4785a66627176a6
#
_cell.length_a   1.000
_cell.length_b   1.000
_cell.length_c   1.000
_cell.angle_alpha   90.00
_cell.angle_beta   90.00
_cell.angle_gamma   90.00
#
_symmetry.space_group_name_H-M   'P 1'
#
loop_
_entity.id
_entity.type
_entity.pdbx_description
1 polymer ?
#
loop_
_entity_poly.entity_id
_entity_poly.type
_entity_poly.pdbx_seq_one_letter_code
_entity_poly.pdbx_strand_id
1 'polypeptide(L)'
;MLKIVYPICCGLDVHKSFIFACVASTDDKGITSYKHHRFSTFTKGLRELAEWLKSHSCSDVCMESTGKYWVPVFNILETTCKIVLAHPKYVKSIRGKKTDKKDAKWIADIFKHDLVTGSFIPPLDIRQLRDLMRYRTKLTNFNTGEKNRAQNCLTVSNIQLANVVSDVFGKSASAITAHLLNNPKDNNFDPTDLLHGSLRKKAEDIGLAIDGDITPEQGEKMKIILSHMDSISLCKINLESVILGISEKYIPQIELVSTVPPIKNPFSAIAIISEIGVDMSVFMTAKHLCSWAGLTPQNNESAGKKKSVRISRAGAYLKPLLVQIANAAVKSDKHPEFKNRYLSIKKRRGHKRAIIAIARMLLTAIYQILKKNEPYNAELYKKSDIIPTDRDVSVEQAIFILQRQGYQISKVDAVV
;
A
#
# COMPACT_ATOMS: atom_id res chain seq x y z
N MET A 1 -32.52 -22.13 11.89
CA MET A 1 -31.30 -22.81 12.36
C MET A 1 -30.16 -22.41 11.44
N LEU A 2 -28.96 -22.10 11.95
CA LEU A 2 -27.80 -21.77 11.10
C LEU A 2 -27.37 -23.04 10.33
N LYS A 3 -27.10 -22.87 9.03
CA LYS A 3 -26.64 -23.98 8.16
C LYS A 3 -25.21 -24.37 8.57
N ILE A 4 -24.94 -25.66 8.68
CA ILE A 4 -23.59 -26.19 8.83
C ILE A 4 -22.97 -26.30 7.45
N VAL A 5 -21.86 -25.61 7.21
CA VAL A 5 -21.15 -25.60 5.92
C VAL A 5 -19.92 -26.51 6.00
N TYR A 6 -19.24 -26.54 7.16
CA TYR A 6 -18.08 -27.38 7.42
C TYR A 6 -18.41 -28.39 8.55
N PRO A 7 -18.86 -29.62 8.20
CA PRO A 7 -19.23 -30.63 9.23
C PRO A 7 -18.05 -31.00 10.15
N ILE A 8 -16.84 -31.08 9.59
CA ILE A 8 -15.60 -31.29 10.34
C ILE A 8 -14.69 -30.11 10.07
N CYS A 9 -14.36 -29.34 11.10
CA CYS A 9 -13.48 -28.19 10.97
C CYS A 9 -12.68 -27.94 12.24
N CYS A 10 -11.61 -27.15 12.14
CA CYS A 10 -10.77 -26.82 13.29
C CYS A 10 -10.62 -25.30 13.47
N GLY A 11 -10.79 -24.84 14.70
CA GLY A 11 -10.40 -23.50 15.14
C GLY A 11 -9.04 -23.53 15.84
N LEU A 12 -8.13 -22.63 15.43
CA LEU A 12 -6.82 -22.46 16.03
C LEU A 12 -6.69 -21.10 16.70
N ASP A 13 -6.39 -21.09 17.98
CA ASP A 13 -5.93 -19.93 18.71
C ASP A 13 -4.40 -19.97 18.78
N VAL A 14 -3.75 -19.02 18.07
CA VAL A 14 -2.30 -19.04 17.81
C VAL A 14 -1.59 -18.04 18.71
N HIS A 15 -0.71 -18.55 19.57
CA HIS A 15 0.18 -17.74 20.42
C HIS A 15 1.64 -17.85 19.98
N LYS A 16 2.51 -17.07 20.63
CA LYS A 16 3.96 -17.07 20.34
C LYS A 16 4.61 -18.44 20.58
N SER A 17 4.24 -19.16 21.65
CA SER A 17 4.92 -20.39 22.10
C SER A 17 4.07 -21.65 21.99
N PHE A 18 2.77 -21.52 21.76
CA PHE A 18 1.85 -22.63 21.61
C PHE A 18 0.65 -22.29 20.75
N ILE A 19 -0.06 -23.33 20.32
CA ILE A 19 -1.33 -23.25 19.59
C ILE A 19 -2.34 -24.07 20.38
N PHE A 20 -3.52 -23.50 20.59
CA PHE A 20 -4.65 -24.25 21.10
C PHE A 20 -5.58 -24.61 19.94
N ALA A 21 -5.78 -25.89 19.68
CA ALA A 21 -6.59 -26.40 18.59
C ALA A 21 -7.90 -27.01 19.12
N CYS A 22 -8.99 -26.77 18.38
CA CYS A 22 -10.30 -27.36 18.64
C CYS A 22 -10.89 -27.91 17.34
N VAL A 23 -10.96 -29.22 17.18
CA VAL A 23 -11.72 -29.87 16.10
C VAL A 23 -13.19 -29.99 16.55
N ALA A 24 -14.07 -29.45 15.73
CA ALA A 24 -15.52 -29.61 15.82
C ALA A 24 -15.97 -30.61 14.76
N SER A 25 -16.61 -31.70 15.19
CA SER A 25 -17.22 -32.71 14.32
C SER A 25 -18.72 -32.75 14.57
N THR A 26 -19.50 -32.47 13.53
CA THR A 26 -20.96 -32.47 13.59
C THR A 26 -21.51 -33.65 12.83
N ASP A 27 -22.37 -34.44 13.48
CA ASP A 27 -23.04 -35.61 12.91
C ASP A 27 -24.26 -35.22 12.05
N ASP A 28 -24.86 -36.21 11.40
CA ASP A 28 -26.03 -36.02 10.54
C ASP A 28 -27.28 -35.52 11.30
N LYS A 29 -27.28 -35.67 12.66
CA LYS A 29 -28.34 -35.17 13.54
C LYS A 29 -28.10 -33.73 13.97
N GLY A 30 -26.98 -33.11 13.54
CA GLY A 30 -26.60 -31.75 13.89
C GLY A 30 -25.95 -31.61 15.27
N ILE A 31 -25.58 -32.74 15.92
CA ILE A 31 -24.90 -32.71 17.22
C ILE A 31 -23.40 -32.55 16.99
N THR A 32 -22.82 -31.51 17.59
CA THR A 32 -21.38 -31.23 17.46
C THR A 32 -20.59 -31.72 18.66
N SER A 33 -19.59 -32.57 18.41
CA SER A 33 -18.57 -32.98 19.39
C SER A 33 -17.31 -32.15 19.22
N TYR A 34 -16.55 -31.94 20.30
CA TYR A 34 -15.35 -31.12 20.31
C TYR A 34 -14.17 -31.86 20.87
N LYS A 35 -13.06 -31.90 20.14
CA LYS A 35 -11.77 -32.40 20.61
C LYS A 35 -10.76 -31.29 20.68
N HIS A 36 -10.04 -31.21 21.79
CA HIS A 36 -9.09 -30.14 22.06
C HIS A 36 -7.69 -30.71 22.22
N HIS A 37 -6.70 -29.99 21.69
CA HIS A 37 -5.30 -30.32 21.96
C HIS A 37 -4.45 -29.05 21.96
N ARG A 38 -3.33 -29.07 22.66
CA ARG A 38 -2.35 -27.99 22.74
C ARG A 38 -1.05 -28.44 22.10
N PHE A 39 -0.54 -27.66 21.14
CA PHE A 39 0.71 -27.96 20.44
C PHE A 39 1.73 -26.85 20.70
N SER A 40 3.03 -27.19 20.63
CA SER A 40 4.08 -26.19 20.61
C SER A 40 4.18 -25.51 19.23
N THR A 41 4.71 -24.28 19.17
CA THR A 41 4.98 -23.61 17.90
C THR A 41 6.32 -24.00 17.26
N PHE A 42 7.07 -24.93 17.87
CA PHE A 42 8.23 -25.54 17.22
C PHE A 42 7.78 -26.40 16.03
N THR A 43 8.65 -26.51 15.01
CA THR A 43 8.34 -27.24 13.78
C THR A 43 7.84 -28.67 14.04
N LYS A 44 8.39 -29.35 15.04
CA LYS A 44 7.90 -30.68 15.46
C LYS A 44 6.44 -30.63 15.91
N GLY A 45 6.08 -29.69 16.79
CA GLY A 45 4.70 -29.55 17.26
C GLY A 45 3.73 -29.12 16.16
N LEU A 46 4.19 -28.33 15.17
CA LEU A 46 3.36 -27.97 14.00
C LEU A 46 3.11 -29.17 13.08
N ARG A 47 4.07 -30.07 12.93
CA ARG A 47 3.90 -31.34 12.21
C ARG A 47 2.96 -32.29 12.99
N GLU A 48 3.11 -32.36 14.30
CA GLU A 48 2.18 -33.10 15.17
C GLU A 48 0.74 -32.58 15.06
N LEU A 49 0.55 -31.25 14.95
CA LEU A 49 -0.75 -30.64 14.67
C LEU A 49 -1.30 -31.11 13.32
N ALA A 50 -0.50 -31.11 12.26
CA ALA A 50 -0.92 -31.58 10.93
C ALA A 50 -1.37 -33.04 10.95
N GLU A 51 -0.61 -33.95 11.60
CA GLU A 51 -0.97 -35.35 11.75
C GLU A 51 -2.22 -35.55 12.64
N TRP A 52 -2.37 -34.74 13.68
CA TRP A 52 -3.55 -34.77 14.53
C TRP A 52 -4.81 -34.31 13.75
N LEU A 53 -4.73 -33.27 12.91
CA LEU A 53 -5.83 -32.88 12.05
C LEU A 53 -6.21 -34.00 11.06
N LYS A 54 -5.22 -34.63 10.44
CA LYS A 54 -5.40 -35.76 9.53
C LYS A 54 -6.08 -36.95 10.21
N SER A 55 -5.68 -37.30 11.45
CA SER A 55 -6.29 -38.38 12.22
C SER A 55 -7.75 -38.15 12.59
N HIS A 56 -8.21 -36.86 12.51
CA HIS A 56 -9.60 -36.49 12.72
C HIS A 56 -10.33 -36.17 11.40
N SER A 57 -9.76 -36.50 10.23
CA SER A 57 -10.30 -36.19 8.90
C SER A 57 -10.65 -34.70 8.73
N CYS A 58 -9.89 -33.83 9.39
CA CYS A 58 -10.13 -32.40 9.40
C CYS A 58 -9.22 -31.71 8.38
N SER A 59 -9.80 -31.28 7.25
CA SER A 59 -9.11 -30.54 6.19
C SER A 59 -9.37 -29.03 6.24
N ASP A 60 -10.41 -28.60 6.93
CA ASP A 60 -10.84 -27.19 6.94
C ASP A 60 -10.46 -26.54 8.28
N VAL A 61 -9.59 -25.51 8.22
CA VAL A 61 -8.98 -24.91 9.41
C VAL A 61 -9.19 -23.40 9.37
N CYS A 62 -9.61 -22.83 10.49
CA CYS A 62 -9.68 -21.39 10.71
C CYS A 62 -8.72 -20.97 11.80
N MET A 63 -7.93 -19.92 11.57
CA MET A 63 -7.05 -19.32 12.57
C MET A 63 -7.15 -17.81 12.60
N GLU A 64 -6.88 -17.21 13.76
CA GLU A 64 -6.83 -15.76 13.89
C GLU A 64 -5.48 -15.21 13.44
N SER A 65 -5.50 -14.04 12.74
CA SER A 65 -4.30 -13.37 12.23
C SER A 65 -3.58 -12.55 13.31
N THR A 66 -3.20 -13.18 14.44
CA THR A 66 -2.50 -12.49 15.53
C THR A 66 -1.02 -12.27 15.19
N GLY A 67 -0.62 -11.02 14.96
CA GLY A 67 0.76 -10.63 14.65
C GLY A 67 1.33 -11.36 13.43
N LYS A 68 2.53 -11.96 13.58
CA LYS A 68 3.19 -12.83 12.58
C LYS A 68 3.20 -14.30 12.97
N TYR A 69 2.65 -14.67 14.13
CA TYR A 69 2.74 -16.03 14.66
C TYR A 69 1.97 -17.06 13.84
N TRP A 70 0.94 -16.63 13.11
CA TRP A 70 0.18 -17.47 12.20
C TRP A 70 0.99 -17.95 10.98
N VAL A 71 2.04 -17.21 10.56
CA VAL A 71 2.79 -17.49 9.31
C VAL A 71 3.44 -18.88 9.32
N PRO A 72 4.22 -19.30 10.35
CA PRO A 72 4.79 -20.65 10.40
C PRO A 72 3.73 -21.75 10.41
N VAL A 73 2.61 -21.52 11.12
CA VAL A 73 1.49 -22.46 11.17
C VAL A 73 0.86 -22.63 9.80
N PHE A 74 0.59 -21.51 9.14
CA PHE A 74 0.03 -21.49 7.78
C PHE A 74 0.92 -22.23 6.80
N ASN A 75 2.23 -21.94 6.78
CA ASN A 75 3.18 -22.53 5.84
C ASN A 75 3.30 -24.07 5.98
N ILE A 76 3.05 -24.63 7.17
CA ILE A 76 3.06 -26.09 7.36
C ILE A 76 1.72 -26.69 6.99
N LEU A 77 0.62 -26.08 7.40
CA LEU A 77 -0.71 -26.64 7.20
C LEU A 77 -1.25 -26.45 5.78
N GLU A 78 -0.80 -25.44 5.01
CA GLU A 78 -1.31 -25.17 3.66
C GLU A 78 -1.09 -26.30 2.66
N THR A 79 -0.18 -27.23 2.96
CA THR A 79 0.09 -28.41 2.11
C THR A 79 -0.98 -29.50 2.27
N THR A 80 -1.71 -29.52 3.39
CA THR A 80 -2.66 -30.59 3.75
C THR A 80 -4.05 -30.06 4.08
N CYS A 81 -4.20 -28.80 4.40
CA CYS A 81 -5.45 -28.21 4.86
C CYS A 81 -5.84 -26.97 4.03
N LYS A 82 -7.14 -26.75 3.94
CA LYS A 82 -7.72 -25.48 3.49
C LYS A 82 -7.81 -24.52 4.66
N ILE A 83 -7.03 -23.44 4.61
CA ILE A 83 -6.88 -22.55 5.75
C ILE A 83 -7.58 -21.23 5.49
N VAL A 84 -8.46 -20.84 6.41
CA VAL A 84 -9.06 -19.52 6.47
C VAL A 84 -8.38 -18.71 7.57
N LEU A 85 -7.68 -17.64 7.17
CA LEU A 85 -7.10 -16.69 8.11
C LEU A 85 -8.11 -15.60 8.42
N ALA A 86 -8.61 -15.59 9.65
CA ALA A 86 -9.63 -14.64 10.11
C ALA A 86 -9.01 -13.36 10.66
N HIS A 87 -9.61 -12.22 10.35
CA HIS A 87 -9.22 -10.96 10.97
C HIS A 87 -9.80 -10.89 12.41
N PRO A 88 -9.01 -10.48 13.43
CA PRO A 88 -9.43 -10.45 14.85
C PRO A 88 -10.76 -9.75 15.13
N LYS A 89 -11.06 -8.70 14.33
CA LYS A 89 -12.33 -7.96 14.45
C LYS A 89 -13.57 -8.82 14.23
N TYR A 90 -13.46 -9.85 13.37
CA TYR A 90 -14.62 -10.72 13.00
C TYR A 90 -14.72 -11.97 13.87
N VAL A 91 -13.65 -12.31 14.60
CA VAL A 91 -13.58 -13.51 15.46
C VAL A 91 -13.75 -13.15 16.93
N LYS A 92 -13.85 -11.86 17.25
CA LYS A 92 -13.93 -11.39 18.64
C LYS A 92 -15.12 -12.02 19.35
N SER A 93 -14.83 -12.83 20.39
CA SER A 93 -15.85 -13.47 21.19
C SER A 93 -16.72 -12.48 21.97
N ILE A 94 -17.98 -12.89 22.23
CA ILE A 94 -18.91 -12.18 23.09
C ILE A 94 -18.40 -12.23 24.55
N ARG A 95 -18.77 -11.23 25.36
CA ARG A 95 -18.29 -11.05 26.74
C ARG A 95 -18.36 -12.33 27.59
N GLY A 96 -17.28 -12.65 28.32
CA GLY A 96 -17.16 -13.78 29.23
C GLY A 96 -15.72 -14.02 29.70
N LYS A 97 -15.50 -14.99 30.64
CA LYS A 97 -14.14 -15.41 31.01
C LYS A 97 -13.47 -16.05 29.81
N LYS A 98 -12.43 -15.38 29.28
CA LYS A 98 -11.62 -15.86 28.19
C LYS A 98 -10.66 -16.96 28.67
N THR A 99 -10.57 -18.03 27.90
CA THR A 99 -9.52 -19.05 27.97
C THR A 99 -9.21 -19.50 26.55
N ASP A 100 -7.95 -19.84 26.27
CA ASP A 100 -7.50 -20.29 24.95
C ASP A 100 -8.36 -21.44 24.39
N LYS A 101 -8.79 -22.35 25.29
CA LYS A 101 -9.70 -23.45 24.95
C LYS A 101 -11.05 -22.96 24.46
N LYS A 102 -11.61 -21.90 25.08
CA LYS A 102 -12.89 -21.31 24.67
C LYS A 102 -12.73 -20.51 23.39
N ASP A 103 -11.60 -19.82 23.20
CA ASP A 103 -11.34 -19.02 22.02
C ASP A 103 -11.14 -19.92 20.78
N ALA A 104 -10.37 -21.02 20.87
CA ALA A 104 -10.25 -22.00 19.79
C ALA A 104 -11.61 -22.67 19.45
N LYS A 105 -12.41 -23.03 20.47
CA LYS A 105 -13.75 -23.57 20.28
C LYS A 105 -14.67 -22.54 19.57
N TRP A 106 -14.64 -21.30 20.01
CA TRP A 106 -15.44 -20.23 19.41
C TRP A 106 -15.08 -20.02 17.93
N ILE A 107 -13.77 -20.04 17.59
CA ILE A 107 -13.31 -19.94 16.19
C ILE A 107 -13.89 -21.11 15.37
N ALA A 108 -13.84 -22.34 15.89
CA ALA A 108 -14.42 -23.51 15.21
C ALA A 108 -15.94 -23.36 15.03
N ASP A 109 -16.65 -22.87 16.08
CA ASP A 109 -18.11 -22.70 16.05
C ASP A 109 -18.59 -21.69 15.02
N ILE A 110 -17.95 -20.54 14.90
CA ILE A 110 -18.31 -19.55 13.88
C ILE A 110 -17.89 -20.00 12.47
N PHE A 111 -16.76 -20.73 12.38
CA PHE A 111 -16.25 -21.23 11.11
C PHE A 111 -17.12 -22.33 10.52
N LYS A 112 -17.63 -23.28 11.32
CA LYS A 112 -18.51 -24.35 10.81
C LYS A 112 -19.76 -23.84 10.11
N HIS A 113 -20.20 -22.61 10.44
CA HIS A 113 -21.34 -21.95 9.84
C HIS A 113 -20.99 -20.96 8.72
N ASP A 114 -19.72 -20.90 8.31
CA ASP A 114 -19.19 -19.93 7.31
C ASP A 114 -19.46 -18.46 7.66
N LEU A 115 -19.43 -18.15 8.97
CA LEU A 115 -19.61 -16.79 9.47
C LEU A 115 -18.31 -15.97 9.48
N VAL A 116 -17.20 -16.55 9.04
CA VAL A 116 -15.86 -15.95 9.07
C VAL A 116 -15.44 -15.53 7.67
N THR A 117 -15.25 -14.23 7.47
CA THR A 117 -14.65 -13.73 6.23
C THR A 117 -13.13 -13.90 6.28
N GLY A 118 -12.59 -14.72 5.39
CA GLY A 118 -11.15 -14.94 5.25
C GLY A 118 -10.39 -13.72 4.74
N SER A 119 -9.16 -13.58 5.22
CA SER A 119 -8.20 -12.61 4.69
C SER A 119 -7.55 -13.17 3.42
N PHE A 120 -7.28 -12.29 2.44
CA PHE A 120 -6.54 -12.70 1.25
C PHE A 120 -5.09 -13.03 1.58
N ILE A 121 -4.70 -14.27 1.30
CA ILE A 121 -3.33 -14.76 1.43
C ILE A 121 -2.88 -15.27 0.05
N PRO A 122 -1.88 -14.64 -0.56
CA PRO A 122 -1.37 -15.08 -1.86
C PRO A 122 -0.48 -16.33 -1.72
N PRO A 123 -0.12 -16.96 -2.85
CA PRO A 123 0.84 -18.06 -2.90
C PRO A 123 2.17 -17.74 -2.21
N LEU A 124 2.90 -18.78 -1.80
CA LEU A 124 4.11 -18.67 -0.97
C LEU A 124 5.14 -17.70 -1.54
N ASP A 125 5.42 -17.79 -2.81
CA ASP A 125 6.40 -16.94 -3.51
C ASP A 125 5.98 -15.45 -3.57
N ILE A 126 4.69 -15.19 -3.77
CA ILE A 126 4.16 -13.82 -3.65
C ILE A 126 4.25 -13.33 -2.19
N ARG A 127 4.07 -14.20 -1.19
CA ARG A 127 4.27 -13.85 0.22
C ARG A 127 5.74 -13.50 0.51
N GLN A 128 6.67 -14.28 -0.03
CA GLN A 128 8.11 -14.02 0.07
C GLN A 128 8.46 -12.68 -0.60
N LEU A 129 8.00 -12.47 -1.83
CA LEU A 129 8.20 -11.22 -2.56
C LEU A 129 7.60 -10.02 -1.80
N ARG A 130 6.42 -10.19 -1.20
CA ARG A 130 5.76 -9.17 -0.37
C ARG A 130 6.60 -8.80 0.86
N ASP A 131 7.17 -9.76 1.57
CA ASP A 131 8.00 -9.49 2.73
C ASP A 131 9.26 -8.70 2.36
N LEU A 132 9.95 -9.11 1.29
CA LEU A 132 11.12 -8.42 0.77
C LEU A 132 10.80 -7.00 0.27
N MET A 133 9.72 -6.81 -0.48
CA MET A 133 9.29 -5.48 -0.96
C MET A 133 8.90 -4.54 0.19
N ARG A 134 8.28 -5.07 1.24
CA ARG A 134 8.00 -4.31 2.46
C ARG A 134 9.27 -3.94 3.21
N TYR A 135 10.26 -4.82 3.25
CA TYR A 135 11.56 -4.52 3.83
C TYR A 135 12.33 -3.47 3.00
N ARG A 136 12.29 -3.56 1.67
CA ARG A 136 12.83 -2.53 0.76
C ARG A 136 12.23 -1.14 1.05
N THR A 137 10.92 -1.09 1.30
CA THR A 137 10.25 0.17 1.68
C THR A 137 10.78 0.70 3.02
N LYS A 138 11.04 -0.17 3.99
CA LYS A 138 11.64 0.23 5.27
C LYS A 138 13.06 0.77 5.11
N LEU A 139 13.90 0.14 4.28
CA LEU A 139 15.24 0.64 3.98
C LEU A 139 15.17 2.04 3.34
N THR A 140 14.21 2.26 2.43
CA THR A 140 13.98 3.60 1.85
C THR A 140 13.59 4.63 2.92
N ASN A 141 12.73 4.24 3.87
CA ASN A 141 12.34 5.12 4.98
C ASN A 141 13.50 5.41 5.93
N PHE A 142 14.36 4.42 6.22
CA PHE A 142 15.58 4.63 7.03
C PHE A 142 16.51 5.62 6.35
N ASN A 143 16.77 5.46 5.06
CA ASN A 143 17.59 6.40 4.30
C ASN A 143 17.00 7.83 4.32
N THR A 144 15.67 7.96 4.18
CA THR A 144 14.98 9.26 4.31
C THR A 144 15.19 9.85 5.72
N GLY A 145 15.14 9.02 6.75
CA GLY A 145 15.42 9.42 8.13
C GLY A 145 16.84 9.96 8.29
N GLU A 146 17.84 9.29 7.71
CA GLU A 146 19.24 9.75 7.74
C GLU A 146 19.44 11.04 6.94
N LYS A 147 18.82 11.18 5.77
CA LYS A 147 18.81 12.43 5.01
C LYS A 147 18.29 13.60 5.83
N ASN A 148 17.20 13.41 6.57
CA ASN A 148 16.67 14.45 7.46
C ASN A 148 17.65 14.79 8.60
N ARG A 149 18.34 13.78 9.16
CA ARG A 149 19.38 14.01 10.20
C ARG A 149 20.57 14.78 9.66
N ALA A 150 21.02 14.45 8.44
CA ALA A 150 22.08 15.18 7.76
C ALA A 150 21.69 16.65 7.52
N GLN A 151 20.48 16.91 7.03
CA GLN A 151 19.98 18.27 6.88
C GLN A 151 19.92 19.03 8.22
N ASN A 152 19.53 18.35 9.31
CA ASN A 152 19.52 18.94 10.64
C ASN A 152 20.95 19.31 11.11
N CYS A 153 21.97 18.49 10.80
CA CYS A 153 23.36 18.83 11.10
C CYS A 153 23.80 20.11 10.38
N LEU A 154 23.47 20.22 9.06
CA LEU A 154 23.77 21.44 8.29
C LEU A 154 23.02 22.64 8.87
N THR A 155 21.75 22.49 9.22
CA THR A 155 20.96 23.59 9.81
C THR A 155 21.53 24.08 11.16
N VAL A 156 21.94 23.16 12.04
CA VAL A 156 22.53 23.48 13.33
C VAL A 156 23.87 24.19 13.15
N SER A 157 24.61 23.88 12.09
CA SER A 157 25.88 24.53 11.71
C SER A 157 25.68 25.85 10.91
N ASN A 158 24.46 26.36 10.85
CA ASN A 158 24.06 27.52 10.04
C ASN A 158 24.35 27.37 8.52
N ILE A 159 24.41 26.14 7.99
CA ILE A 159 24.59 25.85 6.57
C ILE A 159 23.21 25.62 5.95
N GLN A 160 22.79 26.58 5.11
CA GLN A 160 21.40 26.63 4.61
C GLN A 160 21.27 26.21 3.14
N LEU A 161 22.05 25.26 2.69
CA LEU A 161 22.02 24.74 1.31
C LEU A 161 20.61 24.36 0.85
N ALA A 162 19.76 23.86 1.72
CA ALA A 162 18.38 23.47 1.39
C ALA A 162 17.50 24.66 0.91
N ASN A 163 17.87 25.91 1.21
CA ASN A 163 17.16 27.11 0.78
C ASN A 163 17.48 27.49 -0.67
N VAL A 164 18.63 27.03 -1.18
CA VAL A 164 19.15 27.43 -2.51
C VAL A 164 19.08 26.29 -3.52
N VAL A 165 19.39 25.04 -3.07
CA VAL A 165 19.43 23.86 -3.93
C VAL A 165 18.17 23.00 -3.77
N SER A 166 17.71 22.39 -4.85
CA SER A 166 16.54 21.50 -4.84
C SER A 166 16.83 20.14 -4.20
N ASP A 167 18.09 19.69 -4.22
CA ASP A 167 18.54 18.42 -3.61
C ASP A 167 19.90 18.63 -2.93
N VAL A 168 19.89 18.59 -1.60
CA VAL A 168 21.09 18.72 -0.75
C VAL A 168 22.03 17.52 -0.88
N PHE A 169 21.54 16.40 -1.42
CA PHE A 169 22.32 15.18 -1.70
C PHE A 169 22.66 15.03 -3.19
N GLY A 170 22.40 16.07 -3.99
CA GLY A 170 22.83 16.14 -5.39
C GLY A 170 24.34 16.35 -5.50
N LYS A 171 24.90 16.07 -6.70
CA LYS A 171 26.34 16.04 -6.97
C LYS A 171 27.09 17.27 -6.40
N SER A 172 26.65 18.49 -6.74
CA SER A 172 27.31 19.71 -6.28
C SER A 172 27.20 19.91 -4.77
N ALA A 173 25.99 19.76 -4.21
CA ALA A 173 25.77 19.96 -2.78
C ALA A 173 26.49 18.92 -1.92
N SER A 174 26.59 17.66 -2.38
CA SER A 174 27.37 16.62 -1.71
C SER A 174 28.87 16.93 -1.76
N ALA A 175 29.38 17.43 -2.89
CA ALA A 175 30.79 17.82 -3.00
C ALA A 175 31.12 19.00 -2.08
N ILE A 176 30.25 20.01 -2.01
CA ILE A 176 30.40 21.13 -1.07
C ILE A 176 30.37 20.61 0.37
N THR A 177 29.41 19.80 0.75
CA THR A 177 29.30 19.23 2.09
C THR A 177 30.57 18.43 2.47
N ALA A 178 31.11 17.63 1.53
CA ALA A 178 32.36 16.89 1.73
C ALA A 178 33.55 17.82 1.93
N HIS A 179 33.66 18.91 1.17
CA HIS A 179 34.70 19.93 1.35
C HIS A 179 34.63 20.53 2.74
N LEU A 180 33.46 21.02 3.16
CA LEU A 180 33.26 21.63 4.48
C LEU A 180 33.56 20.69 5.66
N LEU A 181 33.26 19.40 5.50
CA LEU A 181 33.59 18.38 6.52
C LEU A 181 35.06 18.06 6.61
N ASN A 182 35.79 18.14 5.49
CA ASN A 182 37.23 17.86 5.47
C ASN A 182 38.09 19.10 5.78
N ASN A 183 37.55 20.29 5.55
CA ASN A 183 38.24 21.56 5.72
C ASN A 183 37.40 22.55 6.58
N PRO A 184 37.10 22.22 7.85
CA PRO A 184 36.15 23.00 8.67
C PRO A 184 36.62 24.43 9.01
N LYS A 185 37.87 24.78 8.72
CA LYS A 185 38.48 26.11 8.97
C LYS A 185 38.77 26.88 7.68
N ASP A 186 38.30 26.41 6.52
CA ASP A 186 38.51 27.08 5.25
C ASP A 186 37.45 28.19 5.05
N ASN A 187 37.68 29.33 5.65
CA ASN A 187 36.78 30.49 5.57
C ASN A 187 36.81 31.20 4.19
N ASN A 188 37.74 30.83 3.30
CA ASN A 188 37.89 31.40 1.97
C ASN A 188 37.41 30.44 0.85
N PHE A 189 36.69 29.40 1.19
CA PHE A 189 36.21 28.40 0.22
C PHE A 189 35.24 29.01 -0.78
N ASP A 190 35.62 29.00 -2.06
CA ASP A 190 34.75 29.34 -3.16
C ASP A 190 34.14 28.04 -3.76
N PRO A 191 32.82 27.84 -3.66
CA PRO A 191 32.17 26.63 -4.17
C PRO A 191 32.07 26.57 -5.69
N THR A 192 32.44 27.60 -6.46
CA THR A 192 32.20 27.77 -7.89
C THR A 192 32.66 26.58 -8.73
N ASP A 193 33.85 26.03 -8.43
CA ASP A 193 34.43 24.88 -9.14
C ASP A 193 33.63 23.57 -8.95
N LEU A 194 32.89 23.46 -7.84
CA LEU A 194 32.07 22.28 -7.51
C LEU A 194 30.65 22.37 -8.08
N LEU A 195 30.29 23.52 -8.67
CA LEU A 195 28.94 23.75 -9.17
C LEU A 195 28.75 23.22 -10.59
N HIS A 196 27.68 22.45 -10.79
CA HIS A 196 27.29 21.89 -12.09
C HIS A 196 25.95 22.42 -12.57
N GLY A 197 25.85 22.62 -13.90
CA GLY A 197 24.60 22.95 -14.57
C GLY A 197 23.99 24.28 -14.10
N SER A 198 22.72 24.27 -13.75
CA SER A 198 21.97 25.47 -13.34
C SER A 198 22.45 26.09 -12.03
N LEU A 199 23.18 25.33 -11.20
CA LEU A 199 23.68 25.82 -9.90
C LEU A 199 24.80 26.86 -10.05
N ARG A 200 25.52 26.87 -11.17
CA ARG A 200 26.54 27.91 -11.46
C ARG A 200 25.96 29.33 -11.43
N LYS A 201 24.70 29.47 -11.84
CA LYS A 201 23.98 30.77 -11.80
C LYS A 201 23.61 31.22 -10.39
N LYS A 202 23.76 30.34 -9.40
CA LYS A 202 23.45 30.57 -7.98
C LYS A 202 24.70 30.53 -7.11
N ALA A 203 25.88 30.74 -7.68
CA ALA A 203 27.15 30.65 -6.95
C ALA A 203 27.19 31.59 -5.74
N GLU A 204 26.77 32.84 -5.90
CA GLU A 204 26.68 33.84 -4.85
C GLU A 204 25.73 33.40 -3.72
N ASP A 205 24.50 32.99 -4.05
CA ASP A 205 23.51 32.49 -3.07
C ASP A 205 24.04 31.25 -2.32
N ILE A 206 24.78 30.37 -3.02
CA ILE A 206 25.39 29.20 -2.42
C ILE A 206 26.53 29.59 -1.49
N GLY A 207 27.37 30.57 -1.88
CA GLY A 207 28.40 31.11 -1.02
C GLY A 207 27.85 31.64 0.32
N LEU A 208 26.75 32.42 0.24
CA LEU A 208 26.03 32.90 1.43
C LEU A 208 25.41 31.75 2.25
N ALA A 209 24.90 30.71 1.58
CA ALA A 209 24.27 29.59 2.26
C ALA A 209 25.24 28.66 2.99
N ILE A 210 26.51 28.69 2.66
CA ILE A 210 27.56 27.89 3.30
C ILE A 210 28.41 28.68 4.32
N ASP A 211 28.10 29.94 4.54
CA ASP A 211 28.72 30.78 5.55
C ASP A 211 28.22 30.38 6.96
N GLY A 212 28.73 29.26 7.42
CA GLY A 212 28.43 28.65 8.72
C GLY A 212 29.59 27.84 9.24
N ASP A 213 29.52 27.40 10.49
CA ASP A 213 30.60 26.69 11.19
C ASP A 213 30.15 25.26 11.57
N ILE A 214 30.84 24.27 11.02
CA ILE A 214 30.64 22.86 11.39
C ILE A 214 31.56 22.56 12.58
N THR A 215 30.96 22.49 13.76
CA THR A 215 31.70 22.10 14.97
C THR A 215 32.17 20.62 14.86
N PRO A 216 33.29 20.25 15.54
CA PRO A 216 33.87 18.91 15.42
C PRO A 216 32.86 17.79 15.70
N GLU A 217 31.97 17.92 16.68
CA GLU A 217 30.95 16.91 17.00
C GLU A 217 29.85 16.81 15.92
N GLN A 218 29.48 17.93 15.28
CA GLN A 218 28.54 17.89 14.15
C GLN A 218 29.19 17.28 12.90
N GLY A 219 30.47 17.56 12.69
CA GLY A 219 31.27 16.97 11.62
C GLY A 219 31.35 15.44 11.75
N GLU A 220 31.72 14.93 12.93
CA GLU A 220 31.79 13.48 13.18
C GLU A 220 30.41 12.82 13.09
N LYS A 221 29.39 13.46 13.65
CA LYS A 221 28.00 12.97 13.50
C LYS A 221 27.56 12.90 12.03
N MET A 222 27.90 13.90 11.21
CA MET A 222 27.59 13.90 9.78
C MET A 222 28.29 12.76 9.05
N LYS A 223 29.59 12.51 9.33
CA LYS A 223 30.34 11.39 8.74
C LYS A 223 29.67 10.04 9.06
N ILE A 224 29.25 9.84 10.31
CA ILE A 224 28.52 8.63 10.73
C ILE A 224 27.20 8.49 9.97
N ILE A 225 26.42 9.56 9.81
CA ILE A 225 25.15 9.57 9.09
C ILE A 225 25.38 9.20 7.61
N LEU A 226 26.38 9.79 6.96
CA LEU A 226 26.69 9.50 5.56
C LEU A 226 27.13 8.04 5.37
N SER A 227 28.00 7.52 6.24
CA SER A 227 28.40 6.11 6.24
C SER A 227 27.21 5.16 6.43
N HIS A 228 26.26 5.51 7.29
CA HIS A 228 25.04 4.72 7.48
C HIS A 228 24.14 4.77 6.24
N MET A 229 24.03 5.92 5.55
CA MET A 229 23.29 6.04 4.29
C MET A 229 23.89 5.14 3.20
N ASP A 230 25.21 5.07 3.09
CA ASP A 230 25.92 4.20 2.15
C ASP A 230 25.65 2.72 2.47
N SER A 231 25.72 2.34 3.75
CA SER A 231 25.39 0.99 4.21
C SER A 231 23.94 0.59 3.88
N ILE A 232 22.98 1.48 4.11
CA ILE A 232 21.57 1.26 3.76
C ILE A 232 21.41 1.10 2.24
N SER A 233 22.13 1.90 1.46
CA SER A 233 22.09 1.83 -0.01
C SER A 233 22.63 0.51 -0.53
N LEU A 234 23.73 0.01 0.03
CA LEU A 234 24.29 -1.31 -0.29
C LEU A 234 23.33 -2.44 0.10
N CYS A 235 22.77 -2.40 1.29
CA CYS A 235 21.76 -3.36 1.73
C CYS A 235 20.55 -3.39 0.78
N LYS A 236 20.13 -2.23 0.29
CA LYS A 236 19.03 -2.11 -0.64
C LYS A 236 19.35 -2.73 -2.00
N ILE A 237 20.56 -2.50 -2.53
CA ILE A 237 21.03 -3.11 -3.80
C ILE A 237 21.03 -4.64 -3.69
N ASN A 238 21.59 -5.19 -2.60
CA ASN A 238 21.63 -6.63 -2.37
C ASN A 238 20.21 -7.22 -2.27
N LEU A 239 19.32 -6.54 -1.56
CA LEU A 239 17.92 -6.94 -1.45
C LEU A 239 17.19 -6.91 -2.81
N GLU A 240 17.44 -5.89 -3.62
CA GLU A 240 16.87 -5.73 -4.96
C GLU A 240 17.28 -6.87 -5.90
N SER A 241 18.51 -7.37 -5.80
CA SER A 241 18.97 -8.56 -6.55
C SER A 241 18.13 -9.81 -6.19
N VAL A 242 17.89 -10.05 -4.89
CA VAL A 242 17.07 -11.18 -4.45
C VAL A 242 15.61 -11.02 -4.92
N ILE A 243 15.06 -9.82 -4.85
CA ILE A 243 13.70 -9.51 -5.33
C ILE A 243 13.58 -9.81 -6.81
N LEU A 244 14.55 -9.40 -7.64
CA LEU A 244 14.54 -9.65 -9.08
C LEU A 244 14.55 -11.15 -9.37
N GLY A 245 15.42 -11.94 -8.72
CA GLY A 245 15.46 -13.39 -8.90
C GLY A 245 14.12 -14.07 -8.59
N ILE A 246 13.45 -13.72 -7.47
CA ILE A 246 12.13 -14.29 -7.15
C ILE A 246 11.05 -13.81 -8.13
N SER A 247 11.18 -12.61 -8.67
CA SER A 247 10.18 -12.02 -9.56
C SER A 247 10.29 -12.48 -11.02
N GLU A 248 11.33 -13.21 -11.41
CA GLU A 248 11.57 -13.66 -12.79
C GLU A 248 10.37 -14.37 -13.41
N LYS A 249 9.72 -15.26 -12.68
CA LYS A 249 8.53 -15.97 -13.14
C LYS A 249 7.30 -15.09 -13.37
N TYR A 250 7.33 -13.85 -12.90
CA TYR A 250 6.26 -12.86 -13.05
C TYR A 250 6.60 -11.75 -14.04
N ILE A 251 7.69 -11.88 -14.81
CA ILE A 251 8.09 -10.89 -15.81
C ILE A 251 6.94 -10.49 -16.74
N PRO A 252 6.14 -11.42 -17.32
CA PRO A 252 5.03 -11.03 -18.19
C PRO A 252 4.00 -10.13 -17.49
N GLN A 253 3.67 -10.41 -16.24
CA GLN A 253 2.71 -9.61 -15.47
C GLN A 253 3.32 -8.26 -15.03
N ILE A 254 4.63 -8.24 -14.73
CA ILE A 254 5.37 -7.02 -14.40
C ILE A 254 5.39 -6.08 -15.61
N GLU A 255 5.65 -6.60 -16.79
CA GLU A 255 5.62 -5.86 -18.04
C GLU A 255 4.23 -5.32 -18.34
N LEU A 256 3.19 -6.14 -18.19
CA LEU A 256 1.81 -5.72 -18.35
C LEU A 256 1.44 -4.57 -17.40
N VAL A 257 1.76 -4.67 -16.11
CA VAL A 257 1.51 -3.60 -15.14
C VAL A 257 2.33 -2.35 -15.46
N SER A 258 3.53 -2.51 -16.00
CA SER A 258 4.41 -1.41 -16.42
C SER A 258 3.92 -0.66 -17.66
N THR A 259 2.94 -1.22 -18.41
CA THR A 259 2.28 -0.50 -19.51
C THR A 259 1.39 0.64 -19.00
N VAL A 260 1.00 0.63 -17.72
CA VAL A 260 0.30 1.77 -17.09
C VAL A 260 1.25 2.97 -17.02
N PRO A 261 0.92 4.09 -17.68
CA PRO A 261 1.87 5.17 -17.97
C PRO A 261 2.73 5.72 -16.82
N PRO A 262 2.23 5.84 -15.60
CA PRO A 262 3.05 6.32 -14.47
C PRO A 262 3.95 5.24 -13.85
N ILE A 263 3.80 3.97 -14.25
CA ILE A 263 4.53 2.84 -13.65
C ILE A 263 5.70 2.46 -14.54
N LYS A 264 6.75 3.28 -14.55
CA LYS A 264 7.95 3.03 -15.37
C LYS A 264 9.03 2.22 -14.66
N ASN A 265 9.07 2.29 -13.34
CA ASN A 265 10.06 1.58 -12.55
C ASN A 265 9.54 0.15 -12.27
N PRO A 266 10.29 -0.92 -12.67
CA PRO A 266 9.87 -2.30 -12.45
C PRO A 266 9.59 -2.62 -10.99
N PHE A 267 10.34 -2.05 -10.04
CA PHE A 267 10.06 -2.21 -8.61
C PHE A 267 8.69 -1.68 -8.17
N SER A 268 8.13 -0.71 -8.89
CA SER A 268 6.75 -0.26 -8.61
C SER A 268 5.73 -1.30 -9.05
N ALA A 269 5.91 -1.94 -10.20
CA ALA A 269 5.07 -3.04 -10.67
C ALA A 269 5.21 -4.27 -9.75
N ILE A 270 6.45 -4.64 -9.40
CA ILE A 270 6.73 -5.74 -8.45
C ILE A 270 6.06 -5.48 -7.10
N ALA A 271 6.14 -4.24 -6.58
CA ALA A 271 5.50 -3.89 -5.31
C ALA A 271 3.98 -4.03 -5.37
N ILE A 272 3.35 -3.67 -6.48
CA ILE A 272 1.91 -3.83 -6.67
C ILE A 272 1.57 -5.33 -6.72
N ILE A 273 2.25 -6.11 -7.57
CA ILE A 273 2.04 -7.55 -7.71
C ILE A 273 2.26 -8.28 -6.38
N SER A 274 3.30 -7.90 -5.63
CA SER A 274 3.56 -8.51 -4.31
C SER A 274 2.42 -8.30 -3.31
N GLU A 275 1.66 -7.22 -3.43
CA GLU A 275 0.52 -6.94 -2.55
C GLU A 275 -0.79 -7.56 -3.03
N ILE A 276 -1.08 -7.58 -4.34
CA ILE A 276 -2.35 -8.05 -4.87
C ILE A 276 -2.31 -9.46 -5.48
N GLY A 277 -1.12 -10.00 -5.75
CA GLY A 277 -0.93 -11.21 -6.55
C GLY A 277 -1.15 -10.95 -8.04
N VAL A 278 -1.13 -12.01 -8.82
CA VAL A 278 -1.38 -11.98 -10.28
C VAL A 278 -2.74 -12.57 -10.65
N ASP A 279 -3.29 -13.43 -9.81
CA ASP A 279 -4.60 -14.04 -10.01
C ASP A 279 -5.70 -13.10 -9.52
N MET A 280 -6.43 -12.52 -10.46
CA MET A 280 -7.54 -11.61 -10.17
C MET A 280 -8.87 -12.34 -9.91
N SER A 281 -8.93 -13.67 -10.01
CA SER A 281 -10.14 -14.45 -9.67
C SER A 281 -10.46 -14.36 -8.17
N VAL A 282 -9.44 -14.14 -7.34
CA VAL A 282 -9.55 -13.95 -5.89
C VAL A 282 -10.40 -12.72 -5.52
N PHE A 283 -10.42 -11.72 -6.38
CA PHE A 283 -11.24 -10.52 -6.20
C PHE A 283 -12.41 -10.56 -7.19
N MET A 284 -13.62 -10.74 -6.72
CA MET A 284 -14.82 -10.83 -7.59
C MET A 284 -14.91 -9.65 -8.59
N THR A 285 -14.53 -8.45 -8.18
CA THR A 285 -14.54 -7.25 -9.01
C THR A 285 -13.40 -6.30 -8.65
N ALA A 286 -13.05 -5.40 -9.58
CA ALA A 286 -12.13 -4.29 -9.30
C ALA A 286 -12.60 -3.41 -8.12
N LYS A 287 -13.91 -3.33 -7.86
CA LYS A 287 -14.46 -2.59 -6.71
C LYS A 287 -14.07 -3.27 -5.39
N HIS A 288 -14.09 -4.61 -5.33
CA HIS A 288 -13.65 -5.37 -4.16
C HIS A 288 -12.15 -5.18 -3.89
N LEU A 289 -11.31 -5.26 -4.93
CA LEU A 289 -9.87 -4.98 -4.81
C LEU A 289 -9.62 -3.55 -4.31
N CYS A 290 -10.30 -2.54 -4.85
CA CYS A 290 -10.17 -1.16 -4.41
C CYS A 290 -10.62 -0.95 -2.95
N SER A 291 -11.66 -1.67 -2.52
CA SER A 291 -12.12 -1.66 -1.12
C SER A 291 -11.11 -2.30 -0.19
N TRP A 292 -10.58 -3.47 -0.58
CA TRP A 292 -9.53 -4.16 0.15
C TRP A 292 -8.26 -3.31 0.28
N ALA A 293 -7.88 -2.59 -0.77
CA ALA A 293 -6.74 -1.66 -0.78
C ALA A 293 -7.00 -0.34 0.01
N GLY A 294 -8.20 -0.15 0.55
CA GLY A 294 -8.55 1.06 1.30
C GLY A 294 -8.66 2.33 0.45
N LEU A 295 -9.00 2.19 -0.84
CA LEU A 295 -9.18 3.30 -1.78
C LEU A 295 -10.66 3.70 -1.96
N THR A 296 -11.57 3.10 -1.19
CA THR A 296 -12.99 3.44 -1.21
C THR A 296 -13.43 4.07 0.11
N PRO A 297 -14.37 5.00 0.09
CA PRO A 297 -14.99 5.49 1.31
C PRO A 297 -15.67 4.35 2.07
N GLN A 298 -15.56 4.37 3.38
CA GLN A 298 -16.35 3.48 4.24
C GLN A 298 -17.79 4.01 4.35
N ASN A 299 -18.74 3.09 4.38
CA ASN A 299 -20.12 3.42 4.70
C ASN A 299 -20.35 3.15 6.19
N ASN A 300 -20.13 4.18 7.02
CA ASN A 300 -20.43 4.12 8.45
C ASN A 300 -21.69 4.94 8.70
N GLU A 301 -22.83 4.29 8.48
CA GLU A 301 -24.15 4.86 8.64
C GLU A 301 -24.92 4.06 9.68
N SER A 302 -25.61 4.73 10.59
CA SER A 302 -26.48 4.13 11.60
C SER A 302 -27.71 5.00 11.76
N ALA A 303 -28.90 4.39 11.66
CA ALA A 303 -30.19 5.08 11.77
C ALA A 303 -30.30 6.32 10.84
N GLY A 304 -29.89 6.18 9.57
CA GLY A 304 -29.92 7.27 8.58
C GLY A 304 -28.84 8.36 8.78
N LYS A 305 -28.04 8.30 9.85
CA LYS A 305 -26.98 9.28 10.12
C LYS A 305 -25.63 8.75 9.67
N LYS A 306 -24.99 9.44 8.71
CA LYS A 306 -23.62 9.15 8.26
C LYS A 306 -22.61 9.61 9.29
N LYS A 307 -21.97 8.66 10.00
CA LYS A 307 -20.94 8.94 11.00
C LYS A 307 -19.59 9.29 10.39
N SER A 308 -19.19 8.61 9.29
CA SER A 308 -17.92 8.88 8.61
C SER A 308 -17.91 8.31 7.20
N VAL A 309 -17.34 9.08 6.27
CA VAL A 309 -17.03 8.66 4.88
C VAL A 309 -15.51 8.57 4.63
N ARG A 310 -14.72 8.49 5.70
CA ARG A 310 -13.25 8.36 5.57
C ARG A 310 -12.90 7.01 4.94
N ILE A 311 -11.83 6.99 4.16
CA ILE A 311 -11.25 5.75 3.65
C ILE A 311 -10.68 4.90 4.81
N SER A 312 -10.67 3.57 4.64
CA SER A 312 -10.13 2.67 5.65
C SER A 312 -8.61 2.82 5.81
N ARG A 313 -8.05 2.30 6.92
CA ARG A 313 -6.60 2.21 7.13
C ARG A 313 -5.96 1.02 6.40
N ALA A 314 -6.76 0.22 5.66
CA ALA A 314 -6.26 -0.89 4.86
C ALA A 314 -5.25 -0.44 3.78
N GLY A 315 -4.50 -1.39 3.24
CA GLY A 315 -3.53 -1.14 2.17
C GLY A 315 -2.31 -0.32 2.63
N ALA A 316 -1.76 -0.64 3.80
CA ALA A 316 -0.68 0.12 4.43
C ALA A 316 0.56 0.34 3.53
N TYR A 317 0.83 -0.56 2.59
CA TYR A 317 1.94 -0.46 1.62
C TYR A 317 1.44 -0.10 0.22
N LEU A 318 0.36 -0.75 -0.24
CA LEU A 318 -0.17 -0.53 -1.59
C LEU A 318 -0.76 0.88 -1.78
N LYS A 319 -1.54 1.36 -0.81
CA LYS A 319 -2.20 2.67 -0.92
C LYS A 319 -1.20 3.85 -1.01
N PRO A 320 -0.17 3.97 -0.15
CA PRO A 320 0.85 5.01 -0.30
C PRO A 320 1.56 4.96 -1.65
N LEU A 321 1.91 3.77 -2.13
CA LEU A 321 2.52 3.57 -3.44
C LEU A 321 1.61 4.08 -4.56
N LEU A 322 0.34 3.69 -4.58
CA LEU A 322 -0.62 4.14 -5.59
C LEU A 322 -0.90 5.65 -5.51
N VAL A 323 -0.87 6.24 -4.31
CA VAL A 323 -0.97 7.70 -4.13
C VAL A 323 0.25 8.40 -4.70
N GLN A 324 1.46 7.87 -4.51
CA GLN A 324 2.69 8.40 -5.11
C GLN A 324 2.63 8.34 -6.64
N ILE A 325 2.23 7.20 -7.20
CA ILE A 325 2.05 7.00 -8.64
C ILE A 325 0.97 7.97 -9.18
N ALA A 326 -0.15 8.13 -8.47
CA ALA A 326 -1.21 9.06 -8.85
C ALA A 326 -0.74 10.52 -8.87
N ASN A 327 0.10 10.94 -7.91
CA ASN A 327 0.70 12.28 -7.91
C ASN A 327 1.64 12.49 -9.11
N ALA A 328 2.37 11.47 -9.54
CA ALA A 328 3.19 11.53 -10.75
C ALA A 328 2.31 11.60 -12.02
N ALA A 329 1.25 10.77 -12.08
CA ALA A 329 0.33 10.72 -13.21
C ALA A 329 -0.34 12.06 -13.51
N VAL A 330 -0.82 12.77 -12.49
CA VAL A 330 -1.55 14.04 -12.66
C VAL A 330 -0.64 15.21 -13.04
N LYS A 331 0.69 15.07 -12.88
CA LYS A 331 1.68 16.07 -13.31
C LYS A 331 2.14 15.87 -14.75
N SER A 332 1.86 14.71 -15.35
CA SER A 332 2.28 14.37 -16.70
C SER A 332 1.27 14.90 -17.73
N ASP A 333 1.75 15.64 -18.71
CA ASP A 333 0.92 16.09 -19.84
C ASP A 333 0.74 15.00 -20.92
N LYS A 334 1.57 13.96 -20.90
CA LYS A 334 1.49 12.84 -21.86
C LYS A 334 0.24 11.97 -21.67
N HIS A 335 -0.39 12.03 -20.51
CA HIS A 335 -1.54 11.19 -20.11
C HIS A 335 -2.66 12.08 -19.55
N PRO A 336 -3.34 12.85 -20.42
CA PRO A 336 -4.32 13.84 -20.03
C PRO A 336 -5.54 13.25 -19.31
N GLU A 337 -5.85 11.96 -19.51
CA GLU A 337 -6.95 11.27 -18.87
C GLU A 337 -6.88 11.34 -17.33
N PHE A 338 -5.70 11.17 -16.74
CA PHE A 338 -5.49 11.28 -15.30
C PHE A 338 -5.60 12.73 -14.81
N LYS A 339 -4.95 13.66 -15.54
CA LYS A 339 -4.93 15.08 -15.21
C LYS A 339 -6.34 15.70 -15.28
N ASN A 340 -7.07 15.44 -16.36
CA ASN A 340 -8.43 15.96 -16.55
C ASN A 340 -9.39 15.44 -15.47
N ARG A 341 -9.33 14.13 -15.18
CA ARG A 341 -10.13 13.52 -14.12
C ARG A 341 -9.81 14.12 -12.76
N TYR A 342 -8.50 14.28 -12.45
CA TYR A 342 -8.04 14.91 -11.22
C TYR A 342 -8.57 16.34 -11.08
N LEU A 343 -8.42 17.20 -12.09
CA LEU A 343 -8.87 18.59 -12.06
C LEU A 343 -10.39 18.69 -11.84
N SER A 344 -11.16 17.89 -12.54
CA SER A 344 -12.62 17.82 -12.39
C SER A 344 -13.05 17.49 -10.95
N ILE A 345 -12.36 16.53 -10.30
CA ILE A 345 -12.69 16.16 -8.92
C ILE A 345 -12.12 17.18 -7.93
N LYS A 346 -10.90 17.69 -8.16
CA LYS A 346 -10.24 18.67 -7.28
C LYS A 346 -11.09 19.91 -7.09
N LYS A 347 -11.69 20.44 -8.17
CA LYS A 347 -12.57 21.62 -8.15
C LYS A 347 -13.72 21.49 -7.13
N ARG A 348 -14.28 20.26 -6.97
CA ARG A 348 -15.46 20.01 -6.11
C ARG A 348 -15.12 19.41 -4.73
N ARG A 349 -14.03 18.63 -4.62
CA ARG A 349 -13.76 17.77 -3.46
C ARG A 349 -12.36 17.96 -2.85
N GLY A 350 -11.54 18.82 -3.45
CA GLY A 350 -10.19 19.13 -3.02
C GLY A 350 -9.14 18.07 -3.40
N HIS A 351 -7.87 18.42 -3.20
CA HIS A 351 -6.69 17.64 -3.64
C HIS A 351 -6.68 16.20 -3.10
N LYS A 352 -6.79 16.02 -1.79
CA LYS A 352 -6.66 14.69 -1.15
C LYS A 352 -7.66 13.67 -1.70
N ARG A 353 -8.93 14.08 -1.89
CA ARG A 353 -9.97 13.19 -2.44
C ARG A 353 -9.76 12.91 -3.91
N ALA A 354 -9.29 13.90 -4.67
CA ALA A 354 -8.99 13.76 -6.09
C ALA A 354 -7.85 12.74 -6.32
N ILE A 355 -6.75 12.82 -5.56
CA ILE A 355 -5.62 11.87 -5.67
C ILE A 355 -6.06 10.44 -5.33
N ILE A 356 -6.87 10.23 -4.30
CA ILE A 356 -7.41 8.89 -3.97
C ILE A 356 -8.29 8.36 -5.11
N ALA A 357 -9.05 9.22 -5.79
CA ALA A 357 -9.84 8.80 -6.95
C ALA A 357 -8.96 8.38 -8.14
N ILE A 358 -7.84 9.07 -8.37
CA ILE A 358 -6.86 8.67 -9.40
C ILE A 358 -6.15 7.37 -8.99
N ALA A 359 -5.73 7.22 -7.74
CA ALA A 359 -5.15 5.97 -7.23
C ALA A 359 -6.11 4.78 -7.42
N ARG A 360 -7.42 4.98 -7.18
CA ARG A 360 -8.45 3.98 -7.47
C ARG A 360 -8.59 3.68 -8.96
N MET A 361 -8.53 4.70 -9.83
CA MET A 361 -8.56 4.53 -11.28
C MET A 361 -7.38 3.68 -11.75
N LEU A 362 -6.15 3.96 -11.26
CA LEU A 362 -4.96 3.17 -11.55
C LEU A 362 -5.12 1.71 -11.12
N LEU A 363 -5.57 1.45 -9.88
CA LEU A 363 -5.76 0.08 -9.40
C LEU A 363 -6.85 -0.66 -10.17
N THR A 364 -7.91 0.04 -10.62
CA THR A 364 -8.95 -0.54 -11.49
C THR A 364 -8.37 -0.93 -12.85
N ALA A 365 -7.49 -0.09 -13.44
CA ALA A 365 -6.81 -0.42 -14.69
C ALA A 365 -5.91 -1.66 -14.52
N ILE A 366 -5.09 -1.70 -13.46
CA ILE A 366 -4.21 -2.84 -13.14
C ILE A 366 -5.02 -4.14 -12.98
N TYR A 367 -6.16 -4.08 -12.28
CA TYR A 367 -7.06 -5.23 -12.16
C TYR A 367 -7.51 -5.76 -13.52
N GLN A 368 -7.94 -4.87 -14.44
CA GLN A 368 -8.41 -5.27 -15.77
C GLN A 368 -7.28 -5.82 -16.64
N ILE A 369 -6.11 -5.18 -16.58
CA ILE A 369 -4.89 -5.60 -17.29
C ILE A 369 -4.50 -7.02 -16.88
N LEU A 370 -4.41 -7.31 -15.59
CA LEU A 370 -4.06 -8.62 -15.08
C LEU A 370 -5.16 -9.66 -15.34
N LYS A 371 -6.44 -9.28 -15.26
CA LYS A 371 -7.57 -10.19 -15.49
C LYS A 371 -7.70 -10.61 -16.94
N LYS A 372 -7.48 -9.67 -17.87
CA LYS A 372 -7.63 -9.90 -19.31
C LYS A 372 -6.34 -10.34 -19.99
N ASN A 373 -5.21 -10.16 -19.31
CA ASN A 373 -3.87 -10.32 -19.86
C ASN A 373 -3.61 -9.41 -21.08
N GLU A 374 -4.11 -8.16 -21.01
CA GLU A 374 -4.01 -7.16 -22.07
C GLU A 374 -3.27 -5.91 -21.58
N PRO A 375 -2.43 -5.23 -22.40
CA PRO A 375 -1.75 -4.00 -22.00
C PRO A 375 -2.73 -2.86 -21.74
N TYR A 376 -2.24 -1.82 -21.05
CA TYR A 376 -3.02 -0.61 -20.79
C TYR A 376 -3.46 0.06 -22.10
N ASN A 377 -4.75 0.36 -22.21
CA ASN A 377 -5.34 1.06 -23.33
C ASN A 377 -5.96 2.39 -22.86
N ALA A 378 -5.34 3.51 -23.25
CA ALA A 378 -5.83 4.85 -22.90
C ALA A 378 -7.16 5.21 -23.61
N GLU A 379 -7.46 4.58 -24.75
CA GLU A 379 -8.69 4.85 -25.52
C GLU A 379 -9.96 4.53 -24.70
N LEU A 380 -9.88 3.55 -23.79
CA LEU A 380 -10.99 3.21 -22.89
C LEU A 380 -11.38 4.36 -21.94
N TYR A 381 -10.52 5.38 -21.78
CA TYR A 381 -10.77 6.57 -20.99
C TYR A 381 -11.10 7.81 -21.83
N LYS A 382 -10.93 7.72 -23.15
CA LYS A 382 -11.55 8.69 -24.02
C LYS A 382 -13.05 8.52 -23.84
N LYS A 383 -13.75 9.57 -23.51
CA LYS A 383 -15.20 9.53 -23.52
C LYS A 383 -15.58 9.04 -24.93
N SER A 384 -16.08 7.81 -25.07
CA SER A 384 -17.08 7.58 -26.12
C SER A 384 -17.99 8.78 -26.05
N ASP A 385 -18.37 9.37 -27.15
CA ASP A 385 -19.33 10.46 -27.22
C ASP A 385 -20.57 10.05 -26.42
N ILE A 386 -20.44 10.19 -25.10
CA ILE A 386 -21.58 10.16 -24.21
C ILE A 386 -22.22 11.50 -24.56
N ILE A 387 -23.17 11.44 -25.49
CA ILE A 387 -24.22 12.45 -25.60
C ILE A 387 -24.54 12.81 -24.16
N PRO A 388 -24.34 14.06 -23.74
CA PRO A 388 -24.69 14.46 -22.39
C PRO A 388 -26.14 13.99 -22.20
N THR A 389 -26.37 13.00 -21.35
CA THR A 389 -27.74 12.75 -20.88
C THR A 389 -28.17 14.11 -20.39
N ASP A 390 -29.22 14.64 -21.01
CA ASP A 390 -29.81 15.93 -20.71
C ASP A 390 -29.85 16.08 -19.17
N ARG A 391 -28.86 16.73 -18.64
CA ARG A 391 -29.06 17.49 -17.41
C ARG A 391 -29.82 18.69 -17.94
N ASP A 392 -31.10 18.71 -17.63
CA ASP A 392 -31.91 19.90 -17.78
C ASP A 392 -31.09 21.09 -17.27
N VAL A 393 -30.43 21.78 -18.20
CA VAL A 393 -29.81 23.06 -17.91
C VAL A 393 -31.01 23.94 -17.67
N SER A 394 -31.21 24.39 -16.42
CA SER A 394 -32.33 25.29 -16.15
C SER A 394 -32.24 26.45 -17.11
N VAL A 395 -33.35 26.99 -17.57
CA VAL A 395 -33.41 28.13 -18.49
C VAL A 395 -32.51 29.25 -17.99
N GLU A 396 -32.44 29.48 -16.69
CA GLU A 396 -31.57 30.45 -16.04
C GLU A 396 -30.06 30.14 -16.24
N GLN A 397 -29.68 28.88 -16.17
CA GLN A 397 -28.29 28.45 -16.42
C GLN A 397 -27.90 28.57 -17.89
N ALA A 398 -28.81 28.31 -18.82
CA ALA A 398 -28.63 28.47 -20.23
C ALA A 398 -28.46 29.95 -20.58
N ILE A 399 -29.32 30.83 -20.05
CA ILE A 399 -29.25 32.28 -20.18
C ILE A 399 -27.91 32.80 -19.64
N PHE A 400 -27.49 32.39 -18.45
CA PHE A 400 -26.21 32.79 -17.84
C PHE A 400 -25.01 32.39 -18.70
N ILE A 401 -25.02 31.18 -19.29
CA ILE A 401 -23.94 30.68 -20.15
C ILE A 401 -23.86 31.52 -21.45
N LEU A 402 -25.00 31.81 -22.07
CA LEU A 402 -25.07 32.58 -23.32
C LEU A 402 -24.67 34.04 -23.09
N GLN A 403 -25.14 34.68 -22.02
CA GLN A 403 -24.73 36.02 -21.64
C GLN A 403 -23.21 36.13 -21.40
N ARG A 404 -22.60 35.13 -20.79
CA ARG A 404 -21.16 35.06 -20.55
C ARG A 404 -20.35 34.88 -21.84
N GLN A 405 -20.96 34.39 -22.90
CA GLN A 405 -20.39 34.25 -24.25
C GLN A 405 -20.66 35.47 -25.13
N GLY A 406 -21.28 36.52 -24.56
CA GLY A 406 -21.51 37.79 -25.28
C GLY A 406 -22.84 37.85 -26.05
N TYR A 407 -23.73 36.84 -25.90
CA TYR A 407 -25.05 36.89 -26.53
C TYR A 407 -26.02 37.78 -25.73
N GLN A 408 -26.75 38.63 -26.39
CA GLN A 408 -27.90 39.34 -25.82
C GLN A 408 -29.14 38.47 -25.99
N ILE A 409 -29.81 38.16 -24.87
CA ILE A 409 -31.00 37.32 -24.86
C ILE A 409 -32.19 38.15 -24.48
N SER A 410 -33.19 38.24 -25.36
CA SER A 410 -34.48 38.86 -25.10
C SER A 410 -35.58 37.78 -24.98
N LYS A 411 -36.53 37.99 -24.06
CA LYS A 411 -37.73 37.17 -23.98
C LYS A 411 -38.66 37.56 -25.12
N VAL A 412 -38.95 36.64 -26.02
CA VAL A 412 -39.97 36.85 -27.04
C VAL A 412 -41.29 36.43 -26.42
N ASP A 413 -42.22 37.36 -26.26
CA ASP A 413 -43.58 37.08 -25.82
C ASP A 413 -44.24 36.21 -26.91
N ALA A 414 -44.74 35.03 -26.50
CA ALA A 414 -45.47 34.18 -27.42
C ALA A 414 -46.75 34.92 -27.85
N VAL A 415 -46.85 35.19 -29.15
CA VAL A 415 -48.10 35.64 -29.75
C VAL A 415 -49.04 34.43 -29.69
N VAL A 416 -50.15 34.58 -28.92
CA VAL A 416 -51.24 33.60 -28.77
C VAL A 416 -52.01 33.54 -30.11
#